data_c69da507d81d94d036f05764fab77702
#
_entry.id   c69da507d81d94d036f05764fab77702
#
_cell.length_a   1.000
_cell.length_b   1.000
_cell.length_c   1.000
_cell.angle_alpha   90.00
_cell.angle_beta   90.00
_cell.angle_gamma   90.00
#
_symmetry.space_group_name_H-M   'P 1'
#
loop_
_entity.id
_entity.type
_entity.pdbx_description
1 polymer ?
#
loop_
_entity_poly.entity_id
_entity_poly.type
_entity_poly.pdbx_seq_one_letter_code
_entity_poly.pdbx_strand_id
1 'polypeptide(L)'
;MSIAAVAMVLNEADIIETSIRHLFAEGIDEMYLAVGECDDNSWNIIESLDLPIHMYHDTDEVWHQAAWTNELIARAGTDGHEWIVPFDADEFVYATNSDSIADTLADCPHDNLLLHQWGHHSWGAREVTPRTQPKVAFRYSFGVTVSMGAHACSLPGGQWDVLDIREWQFLSFDHFCKKVRTRIATLDPVERARGNGWHMTRFDGKSDEEMRTEWEAIQAIPTIADPIPSRLPPGLGLVGQA
;
A
#
# COMPACT_ATOMS: atom_id res chain seq x y z
N MET A 1 7.12 16.81 -15.41
CA MET A 1 7.21 15.90 -14.25
C MET A 1 6.33 14.70 -14.57
N SER A 2 6.82 13.50 -14.35
CA SER A 2 6.06 12.26 -14.51
C SER A 2 6.17 11.42 -13.24
N ILE A 3 5.06 10.81 -12.80
CA ILE A 3 4.94 10.10 -11.53
C ILE A 3 4.53 8.66 -11.80
N ALA A 4 5.31 7.69 -11.33
CA ALA A 4 4.93 6.29 -11.36
C ALA A 4 4.58 5.78 -9.96
N ALA A 5 3.53 4.95 -9.86
CA ALA A 5 3.28 4.14 -8.68
C ALA A 5 3.75 2.70 -8.89
N VAL A 6 4.29 2.08 -7.84
CA VAL A 6 4.81 0.71 -7.90
C VAL A 6 4.27 -0.13 -6.75
N ALA A 7 3.83 -1.36 -7.02
CA ALA A 7 3.31 -2.26 -6.00
C ALA A 7 3.49 -3.74 -6.34
N MET A 8 3.49 -4.57 -5.30
CA MET A 8 3.20 -6.00 -5.43
C MET A 8 1.75 -6.27 -5.01
N VAL A 9 1.07 -7.13 -5.75
CA VAL A 9 -0.33 -7.48 -5.52
C VAL A 9 -0.49 -9.00 -5.41
N LEU A 10 -1.17 -9.45 -4.34
CA LEU A 10 -1.54 -10.85 -4.15
C LEU A 10 -2.87 -10.95 -3.38
N ASN A 11 -3.92 -11.42 -4.06
CA ASN A 11 -5.25 -11.66 -3.46
C ASN A 11 -5.90 -10.41 -2.83
N GLU A 12 -5.94 -9.31 -3.57
CA GLU A 12 -6.49 -8.01 -3.16
C GLU A 12 -7.73 -7.59 -4.00
N ALA A 13 -8.49 -8.56 -4.53
CA ALA A 13 -9.65 -8.30 -5.39
C ALA A 13 -10.69 -7.37 -4.75
N ASP A 14 -10.77 -7.36 -3.42
CA ASP A 14 -11.76 -6.57 -2.68
C ASP A 14 -11.46 -5.06 -2.69
N ILE A 15 -10.21 -4.64 -3.00
CA ILE A 15 -9.79 -3.25 -2.83
C ILE A 15 -8.94 -2.70 -4.00
N ILE A 16 -8.27 -3.56 -4.77
CA ILE A 16 -7.24 -3.14 -5.73
C ILE A 16 -7.76 -2.16 -6.79
N GLU A 17 -8.98 -2.36 -7.33
CA GLU A 17 -9.56 -1.43 -8.31
C GLU A 17 -9.69 -0.02 -7.73
N THR A 18 -10.17 0.06 -6.49
CA THR A 18 -10.41 1.34 -5.81
C THR A 18 -9.11 2.08 -5.56
N SER A 19 -8.06 1.40 -5.10
CA SER A 19 -6.76 2.03 -4.85
C SER A 19 -6.08 2.48 -6.14
N ILE A 20 -6.15 1.68 -7.21
CA ILE A 20 -5.63 2.06 -8.53
C ILE A 20 -6.33 3.33 -9.05
N ARG A 21 -7.66 3.33 -9.09
CA ARG A 21 -8.44 4.47 -9.57
C ARG A 21 -8.19 5.73 -8.74
N HIS A 22 -8.02 5.58 -7.42
CA HIS A 22 -7.67 6.68 -6.54
C HIS A 22 -6.33 7.30 -6.94
N LEU A 23 -5.28 6.50 -7.08
CA LEU A 23 -3.95 7.00 -7.41
C LEU A 23 -3.91 7.71 -8.78
N PHE A 24 -4.62 7.18 -9.79
CA PHE A 24 -4.76 7.88 -11.07
C PHE A 24 -5.53 9.20 -10.92
N ALA A 25 -6.57 9.24 -10.07
CA ALA A 25 -7.30 10.48 -9.78
C ALA A 25 -6.44 11.53 -9.04
N GLU A 26 -5.45 11.08 -8.27
CA GLU A 26 -4.45 11.93 -7.60
C GLU A 26 -3.29 12.35 -8.54
N GLY A 27 -3.29 11.89 -9.79
CA GLY A 27 -2.35 12.33 -10.83
C GLY A 27 -1.12 11.46 -11.01
N ILE A 28 -1.19 10.16 -10.63
CA ILE A 28 -0.21 9.18 -11.07
C ILE A 28 -0.35 8.97 -12.58
N ASP A 29 0.76 9.00 -13.32
CA ASP A 29 0.77 8.86 -14.78
C ASP A 29 0.75 7.41 -15.23
N GLU A 30 1.54 6.54 -14.57
CA GLU A 30 1.65 5.11 -14.91
C GLU A 30 1.83 4.26 -13.65
N MET A 31 1.42 2.99 -13.72
CA MET A 31 1.65 2.02 -12.66
C MET A 31 2.45 0.81 -13.13
N TYR A 32 3.31 0.31 -12.24
CA TYR A 32 4.11 -0.89 -12.43
C TYR A 32 3.76 -1.88 -11.32
N LEU A 33 3.11 -2.98 -11.68
CA LEU A 33 2.57 -3.93 -10.71
C LEU A 33 3.18 -5.32 -10.91
N ALA A 34 3.82 -5.88 -9.88
CA ALA A 34 4.13 -7.30 -9.83
C ALA A 34 2.93 -8.04 -9.20
N VAL A 35 2.27 -8.86 -9.98
CA VAL A 35 1.06 -9.59 -9.56
C VAL A 35 1.40 -11.05 -9.39
N GLY A 36 1.23 -11.56 -8.17
CA GLY A 36 1.49 -12.97 -7.83
C GLY A 36 0.41 -13.92 -8.35
N GLU A 37 0.58 -15.22 -8.08
CA GLU A 37 -0.39 -16.25 -8.37
C GLU A 37 -1.64 -16.06 -7.49
N CYS A 38 -2.54 -15.18 -7.94
CA CYS A 38 -3.78 -14.87 -7.23
C CYS A 38 -4.78 -16.03 -7.36
N ASP A 39 -5.37 -16.43 -6.25
CA ASP A 39 -6.50 -17.37 -6.21
C ASP A 39 -7.87 -16.67 -6.22
N ASP A 40 -7.87 -15.33 -6.28
CA ASP A 40 -9.04 -14.48 -6.44
C ASP A 40 -9.03 -13.76 -7.79
N ASN A 41 -9.93 -12.79 -7.98
CA ASN A 41 -10.09 -12.08 -9.24
C ASN A 41 -9.14 -10.88 -9.43
N SER A 42 -8.12 -10.71 -8.59
CA SER A 42 -7.22 -9.52 -8.61
C SER A 42 -6.61 -9.28 -9.99
N TRP A 43 -6.05 -10.33 -10.62
CA TRP A 43 -5.44 -10.24 -11.95
C TRP A 43 -6.40 -9.69 -13.00
N ASN A 44 -7.60 -10.32 -13.11
CA ASN A 44 -8.58 -9.94 -14.13
C ASN A 44 -9.14 -8.53 -13.87
N ILE A 45 -9.30 -8.14 -12.62
CA ILE A 45 -9.72 -6.78 -12.26
C ILE A 45 -8.70 -5.79 -12.82
N ILE A 46 -7.41 -5.95 -12.51
CA ILE A 46 -6.36 -5.03 -12.96
C ILE A 46 -6.29 -5.00 -14.50
N GLU A 47 -6.28 -6.17 -15.14
CA GLU A 47 -6.22 -6.30 -16.60
C GLU A 47 -7.40 -5.64 -17.30
N SER A 48 -8.59 -5.63 -16.67
CA SER A 48 -9.81 -5.02 -17.21
C SER A 48 -9.83 -3.49 -17.12
N LEU A 49 -8.92 -2.89 -16.36
CA LEU A 49 -8.82 -1.43 -16.24
C LEU A 49 -8.20 -0.87 -17.52
N ASP A 50 -8.90 0.04 -18.18
CA ASP A 50 -8.34 0.79 -19.32
C ASP A 50 -7.49 1.97 -18.82
N LEU A 51 -6.37 1.64 -18.19
CA LEU A 51 -5.44 2.56 -17.53
C LEU A 51 -3.99 2.20 -17.88
N PRO A 52 -3.03 3.12 -17.85
CA PRO A 52 -1.62 2.87 -18.15
C PRO A 52 -0.94 2.06 -17.03
N ILE A 53 -1.16 0.76 -17.04
CA ILE A 53 -0.66 -0.21 -16.05
C ILE A 53 0.24 -1.23 -16.72
N HIS A 54 1.47 -1.35 -16.24
CA HIS A 54 2.42 -2.40 -16.63
C HIS A 54 2.33 -3.54 -15.61
N MET A 55 1.80 -4.69 -16.03
CA MET A 55 1.66 -5.88 -15.20
C MET A 55 2.82 -6.85 -15.44
N TYR A 56 3.42 -7.33 -14.38
CA TYR A 56 4.46 -8.35 -14.38
C TYR A 56 4.00 -9.55 -13.55
N HIS A 57 4.04 -10.74 -14.12
CA HIS A 57 3.60 -11.93 -13.44
C HIS A 57 4.71 -12.45 -12.51
N ASP A 58 4.44 -12.45 -11.21
CA ASP A 58 5.29 -13.08 -10.21
C ASP A 58 4.81 -14.52 -9.99
N THR A 59 5.61 -15.48 -10.44
CA THR A 59 5.32 -16.92 -10.33
C THR A 59 5.98 -17.57 -9.12
N ASP A 60 6.66 -16.79 -8.28
CA ASP A 60 7.29 -17.31 -7.07
C ASP A 60 6.23 -17.61 -6.00
N GLU A 61 6.36 -18.74 -5.35
CA GLU A 61 5.52 -19.10 -4.19
C GLU A 61 5.86 -18.26 -2.95
N VAL A 62 7.01 -17.61 -2.96
CA VAL A 62 7.55 -16.82 -1.85
C VAL A 62 7.44 -15.34 -2.16
N TRP A 63 6.93 -14.58 -1.21
CA TRP A 63 6.74 -13.14 -1.34
C TRP A 63 8.05 -12.36 -1.19
N HIS A 64 8.69 -12.03 -2.31
CA HIS A 64 9.96 -11.28 -2.39
C HIS A 64 9.72 -9.78 -2.57
N GLN A 65 8.96 -9.15 -1.66
CA GLN A 65 8.49 -7.77 -1.81
C GLN A 65 9.60 -6.76 -2.13
N ALA A 66 10.70 -6.77 -1.38
CA ALA A 66 11.78 -5.80 -1.59
C ALA A 66 12.44 -5.98 -2.96
N ALA A 67 12.63 -7.22 -3.43
CA ALA A 67 13.25 -7.50 -4.72
C ALA A 67 12.37 -6.99 -5.86
N TRP A 68 11.10 -7.36 -5.87
CA TRP A 68 10.14 -6.91 -6.87
C TRP A 68 9.94 -5.40 -6.85
N THR A 69 9.73 -4.81 -5.67
CA THR A 69 9.55 -3.36 -5.58
C THR A 69 10.75 -2.61 -6.18
N ASN A 70 11.98 -3.05 -5.88
CA ASN A 70 13.19 -2.44 -6.44
C ASN A 70 13.32 -2.65 -7.96
N GLU A 71 12.91 -3.79 -8.50
CA GLU A 71 12.86 -4.04 -9.93
C GLU A 71 11.85 -3.11 -10.63
N LEU A 72 10.64 -2.96 -10.07
CA LEU A 72 9.61 -2.06 -10.60
C LEU A 72 10.06 -0.58 -10.57
N ILE A 73 10.75 -0.17 -9.50
CA ILE A 73 11.35 1.17 -9.39
C ILE A 73 12.36 1.40 -10.51
N ALA A 74 13.24 0.42 -10.78
CA ALA A 74 14.23 0.54 -11.83
C ALA A 74 13.60 0.63 -13.22
N ARG A 75 12.53 -0.11 -13.48
CA ARG A 75 11.75 -0.06 -14.72
C ARG A 75 11.10 1.31 -14.91
N ALA A 76 10.33 1.77 -13.92
CA ALA A 76 9.70 3.08 -13.96
C ALA A 76 10.71 4.22 -14.19
N GLY A 77 11.86 4.16 -13.52
CA GLY A 77 12.92 5.14 -13.71
C GLY A 77 13.58 5.06 -15.09
N THR A 78 13.71 3.86 -15.69
CA THR A 78 14.22 3.68 -17.05
C THR A 78 13.25 4.26 -18.09
N ASP A 79 11.94 4.16 -17.84
CA ASP A 79 10.90 4.72 -18.69
C ASP A 79 10.77 6.25 -18.54
N GLY A 80 11.52 6.86 -17.62
CA GLY A 80 11.68 8.32 -17.50
C GLY A 80 10.80 8.97 -16.44
N HIS A 81 10.21 8.19 -15.54
CA HIS A 81 9.46 8.76 -14.43
C HIS A 81 10.38 9.46 -13.43
N GLU A 82 9.99 10.68 -13.06
CA GLU A 82 10.74 11.52 -12.15
C GLU A 82 10.44 11.18 -10.69
N TRP A 83 9.18 10.89 -10.37
CA TRP A 83 8.75 10.53 -9.04
C TRP A 83 8.28 9.08 -8.98
N ILE A 84 8.62 8.41 -7.87
CA ILE A 84 8.17 7.05 -7.57
C ILE A 84 7.39 7.07 -6.25
N VAL A 85 6.21 6.47 -6.29
CA VAL A 85 5.30 6.30 -5.16
C VAL A 85 5.04 4.80 -4.94
N PRO A 86 5.85 4.12 -4.10
CA PRO A 86 5.52 2.76 -3.68
C PRO A 86 4.25 2.74 -2.84
N PHE A 87 3.39 1.74 -3.05
CA PHE A 87 2.16 1.56 -2.28
C PHE A 87 1.83 0.08 -2.08
N ASP A 88 1.01 -0.23 -1.08
CA ASP A 88 0.34 -1.52 -0.95
C ASP A 88 -1.12 -1.39 -1.41
N ALA A 89 -1.75 -2.47 -1.84
CA ALA A 89 -3.10 -2.44 -2.44
C ALA A 89 -4.18 -1.84 -1.53
N ASP A 90 -3.97 -1.87 -0.24
CA ASP A 90 -4.86 -1.34 0.81
C ASP A 90 -4.47 0.08 1.28
N GLU A 91 -3.54 0.73 0.56
CA GLU A 91 -3.04 2.07 0.87
C GLU A 91 -3.53 3.11 -0.13
N PHE A 92 -3.99 4.23 0.40
CA PHE A 92 -4.45 5.40 -0.35
C PHE A 92 -3.55 6.58 0.00
N VAL A 93 -2.74 7.01 -0.96
CA VAL A 93 -1.83 8.14 -0.79
C VAL A 93 -2.55 9.45 -1.05
N TYR A 94 -2.34 10.44 -0.21
CA TYR A 94 -2.93 11.78 -0.29
C TYR A 94 -1.89 12.87 -0.03
N ALA A 95 -2.05 14.00 -0.68
CA ALA A 95 -1.35 15.22 -0.32
C ALA A 95 -1.95 15.83 0.96
N THR A 96 -1.10 16.25 1.89
CA THR A 96 -1.54 16.81 3.19
C THR A 96 -2.13 18.20 3.06
N ASN A 97 -1.78 18.95 2.01
CA ASN A 97 -2.23 20.32 1.72
C ASN A 97 -3.59 20.40 0.98
N SER A 98 -4.26 19.27 0.77
CA SER A 98 -5.53 19.17 0.04
C SER A 98 -5.48 19.36 -1.48
N ASP A 99 -4.30 19.47 -2.08
CA ASP A 99 -4.11 19.40 -3.53
C ASP A 99 -3.98 17.91 -3.98
N SER A 100 -3.88 17.66 -5.27
CA SER A 100 -3.52 16.32 -5.76
C SER A 100 -2.06 15.99 -5.43
N ILE A 101 -1.71 14.69 -5.49
CA ILE A 101 -0.31 14.26 -5.41
C ILE A 101 0.51 14.96 -6.49
N ALA A 102 -0.01 15.00 -7.73
CA ALA A 102 0.69 15.62 -8.86
C ALA A 102 0.95 17.11 -8.62
N ASP A 103 -0.04 17.87 -8.19
CA ASP A 103 0.13 19.30 -7.92
C ASP A 103 1.14 19.53 -6.79
N THR A 104 1.06 18.73 -5.74
CA THR A 104 1.96 18.82 -4.59
C THR A 104 3.41 18.49 -4.96
N LEU A 105 3.65 17.47 -5.78
CA LEU A 105 4.99 17.06 -6.19
C LEU A 105 5.59 17.97 -7.26
N ALA A 106 4.79 18.70 -8.03
CA ALA A 106 5.28 19.60 -9.09
C ALA A 106 6.29 20.64 -8.57
N ASP A 107 6.01 21.21 -7.42
CA ASP A 107 6.83 22.25 -6.77
C ASP A 107 7.59 21.74 -5.53
N CYS A 108 7.60 20.43 -5.29
CA CYS A 108 8.24 19.85 -4.11
C CYS A 108 9.78 20.01 -4.19
N PRO A 109 10.43 20.71 -3.23
CA PRO A 109 11.87 20.92 -3.26
C PRO A 109 12.67 19.75 -2.68
N HIS A 110 12.01 18.68 -2.23
CA HIS A 110 12.63 17.54 -1.56
C HIS A 110 12.66 16.33 -2.49
N ASP A 111 13.69 15.51 -2.38
CA ASP A 111 13.88 14.31 -3.19
C ASP A 111 13.43 13.03 -2.49
N ASN A 112 13.21 13.07 -1.17
CA ASN A 112 12.79 11.95 -0.35
C ASN A 112 11.72 12.41 0.64
N LEU A 113 10.56 11.79 0.59
CA LEU A 113 9.40 12.07 1.44
C LEU A 113 9.16 10.89 2.36
N LEU A 114 8.76 11.20 3.59
CA LEU A 114 8.33 10.23 4.60
C LEU A 114 6.82 10.41 4.83
N LEU A 115 6.06 9.35 4.62
CA LEU A 115 4.61 9.36 4.68
C LEU A 115 4.13 8.72 5.98
N HIS A 116 3.31 9.44 6.75
CA HIS A 116 2.60 8.80 7.87
C HIS A 116 1.54 7.83 7.32
N GLN A 117 1.47 6.66 7.94
CA GLN A 117 0.41 5.69 7.68
C GLN A 117 -0.64 5.77 8.78
N TRP A 118 -1.88 6.06 8.39
CA TRP A 118 -3.02 6.17 9.29
C TRP A 118 -3.97 4.99 9.05
N GLY A 119 -4.09 4.11 10.05
CA GLY A 119 -5.01 2.98 9.97
C GLY A 119 -6.47 3.44 10.00
N HIS A 120 -7.31 2.77 9.19
CA HIS A 120 -8.74 2.97 9.10
C HIS A 120 -9.47 1.66 9.35
N HIS A 121 -10.50 1.71 10.21
CA HIS A 121 -11.37 0.58 10.52
C HIS A 121 -12.81 0.85 10.10
N SER A 122 -13.11 2.12 9.81
CA SER A 122 -14.41 2.57 9.32
C SER A 122 -14.25 3.78 8.40
N TRP A 123 -15.29 4.07 7.62
CA TRP A 123 -15.29 5.22 6.74
C TRP A 123 -15.25 6.53 7.52
N GLY A 124 -14.40 7.47 7.07
CA GLY A 124 -14.31 8.83 7.63
C GLY A 124 -13.65 8.91 9.01
N ALA A 125 -13.10 7.83 9.52
CA ALA A 125 -12.38 7.83 10.79
C ALA A 125 -11.03 7.12 10.67
N ARG A 126 -9.97 7.76 11.18
CA ARG A 126 -8.62 7.21 11.23
C ARG A 126 -8.17 6.96 12.67
N GLU A 127 -7.19 6.11 12.85
CA GLU A 127 -6.54 5.92 14.16
C GLU A 127 -5.99 7.27 14.68
N VAL A 128 -5.92 7.41 16.01
CA VAL A 128 -5.45 8.65 16.67
C VAL A 128 -3.97 8.90 16.41
N THR A 129 -3.19 7.81 16.27
CA THR A 129 -1.75 7.86 16.02
C THR A 129 -1.40 7.12 14.73
N PRO A 130 -0.44 7.62 13.94
CA PRO A 130 0.02 6.88 12.77
C PRO A 130 0.80 5.63 13.16
N ARG A 131 0.99 4.73 12.20
CA ARG A 131 1.92 3.61 12.33
C ARG A 131 3.33 4.10 12.68
N THR A 132 4.09 3.28 13.38
CA THR A 132 5.44 3.64 13.83
C THR A 132 6.47 3.73 12.71
N GLN A 133 6.24 3.00 11.61
CA GLN A 133 7.10 3.03 10.44
C GLN A 133 6.47 3.90 9.36
N PRO A 134 7.23 4.78 8.70
CA PRO A 134 6.76 5.53 7.54
C PRO A 134 6.70 4.65 6.31
N LYS A 135 6.09 5.16 5.25
CA LYS A 135 6.40 4.80 3.86
C LYS A 135 7.22 5.91 3.22
N VAL A 136 7.75 5.64 2.02
CA VAL A 136 8.52 6.63 1.27
C VAL A 136 7.91 6.91 -0.08
N ALA A 137 8.04 8.14 -0.58
CA ALA A 137 7.94 8.52 -1.98
C ALA A 137 9.16 9.37 -2.32
N PHE A 138 9.70 9.27 -3.53
CA PHE A 138 10.99 9.89 -3.82
C PHE A 138 11.18 10.20 -5.30
N ARG A 139 12.07 11.16 -5.58
CA ARG A 139 12.59 11.39 -6.94
C ARG A 139 13.49 10.24 -7.34
N TYR A 140 13.27 9.72 -8.53
CA TYR A 140 14.10 8.65 -9.05
C TYR A 140 15.54 9.14 -9.24
N SER A 141 16.47 8.32 -8.79
CA SER A 141 17.88 8.40 -9.16
C SER A 141 18.41 7.00 -9.45
N PHE A 142 19.32 6.90 -10.39
CA PHE A 142 19.87 5.58 -10.77
C PHE A 142 20.45 4.85 -9.56
N GLY A 143 20.00 3.61 -9.35
CA GLY A 143 20.44 2.77 -8.23
C GLY A 143 19.74 3.05 -6.89
N VAL A 144 18.71 3.90 -6.85
CA VAL A 144 17.88 4.05 -5.66
C VAL A 144 17.19 2.72 -5.33
N THR A 145 17.16 2.39 -4.04
CA THR A 145 16.52 1.17 -3.53
C THR A 145 15.66 1.47 -2.33
N VAL A 146 14.67 0.60 -2.07
CA VAL A 146 13.83 0.65 -0.88
C VAL A 146 13.96 -0.61 -0.05
N SER A 147 13.68 -0.49 1.25
CA SER A 147 13.54 -1.62 2.15
C SER A 147 12.24 -2.40 1.89
N MET A 148 12.13 -3.60 2.46
CA MET A 148 10.85 -4.33 2.51
C MET A 148 9.76 -3.43 3.08
N GLY A 149 8.57 -3.44 2.46
CA GLY A 149 7.46 -2.56 2.83
C GLY A 149 7.66 -1.09 2.44
N ALA A 150 8.74 -0.75 1.71
CA ALA A 150 9.08 0.62 1.33
C ALA A 150 9.10 1.62 2.52
N HIS A 151 9.60 1.16 3.67
CA HIS A 151 9.69 1.97 4.90
C HIS A 151 10.89 2.90 4.93
N ALA A 152 11.85 2.71 4.04
CA ALA A 152 13.03 3.55 3.86
C ALA A 152 13.53 3.44 2.42
N CYS A 153 14.18 4.48 1.91
CA CYS A 153 14.92 4.42 0.65
C CYS A 153 16.40 4.79 0.88
N SER A 154 17.23 4.48 -0.12
CA SER A 154 18.68 4.76 -0.07
C SER A 154 19.04 6.24 -0.22
N LEU A 155 18.08 7.12 -0.53
CA LEU A 155 18.30 8.56 -0.59
C LEU A 155 18.46 9.15 0.81
N PRO A 156 19.32 10.16 0.98
CA PRO A 156 19.50 10.82 2.28
C PRO A 156 18.30 11.68 2.65
N GLY A 157 18.17 11.94 3.95
CA GLY A 157 17.14 12.81 4.49
C GLY A 157 15.76 12.16 4.46
N GLY A 158 14.75 13.01 4.50
CA GLY A 158 13.33 12.64 4.42
C GLY A 158 12.48 13.79 4.95
N GLN A 159 11.52 14.24 4.15
CA GLN A 159 10.59 15.31 4.51
C GLN A 159 9.24 14.72 4.88
N TRP A 160 8.75 15.04 6.07
CA TRP A 160 7.42 14.71 6.55
C TRP A 160 6.37 15.75 6.11
N ASP A 161 5.11 15.40 6.26
CA ASP A 161 3.96 16.28 6.12
C ASP A 161 3.74 16.84 4.70
N VAL A 162 4.23 16.13 3.67
CA VAL A 162 3.96 16.43 2.26
C VAL A 162 2.88 15.51 1.72
N LEU A 163 3.06 14.21 1.92
CA LEU A 163 2.09 13.15 1.58
C LEU A 163 1.82 12.30 2.81
N ASP A 164 0.62 11.75 2.89
CA ASP A 164 0.16 10.81 3.91
C ASP A 164 -0.50 9.59 3.28
N ILE A 165 -0.63 8.50 4.04
CA ILE A 165 -1.32 7.29 3.64
C ILE A 165 -2.51 7.03 4.56
N ARG A 166 -3.64 6.63 3.95
CA ARG A 166 -4.79 6.03 4.60
C ARG A 166 -4.79 4.55 4.28
N GLU A 167 -4.67 3.71 5.32
CA GLU A 167 -4.53 2.27 5.18
C GLU A 167 -5.81 1.57 5.66
N TRP A 168 -6.45 0.80 4.76
CA TRP A 168 -7.55 -0.12 5.09
C TRP A 168 -7.05 -1.55 5.13
N GLN A 169 -6.19 -1.85 6.08
CA GLN A 169 -5.51 -3.14 6.17
C GLN A 169 -6.48 -4.33 6.19
N PHE A 170 -7.65 -4.16 6.81
CA PHE A 170 -8.64 -5.21 6.94
C PHE A 170 -10.06 -4.66 6.71
N LEU A 171 -10.74 -5.16 5.67
CA LEU A 171 -12.08 -4.70 5.28
C LEU A 171 -13.20 -5.40 6.06
N SER A 172 -12.98 -6.66 6.48
CA SER A 172 -13.93 -7.48 7.23
C SER A 172 -13.16 -8.55 8.02
N PHE A 173 -13.86 -9.27 8.91
CA PHE A 173 -13.26 -10.40 9.62
C PHE A 173 -12.76 -11.50 8.66
N ASP A 174 -13.55 -11.82 7.63
CA ASP A 174 -13.17 -12.84 6.65
C ASP A 174 -11.96 -12.40 5.83
N HIS A 175 -11.92 -11.13 5.42
CA HIS A 175 -10.74 -10.54 4.75
C HIS A 175 -9.52 -10.56 5.67
N PHE A 176 -9.66 -10.20 6.95
CA PHE A 176 -8.58 -10.29 7.94
C PHE A 176 -8.01 -11.71 8.02
N CYS A 177 -8.87 -12.73 8.18
CA CYS A 177 -8.44 -14.12 8.26
C CYS A 177 -7.73 -14.57 6.96
N LYS A 178 -8.31 -14.25 5.78
CA LYS A 178 -7.72 -14.58 4.47
C LYS A 178 -6.35 -13.93 4.32
N LYS A 179 -6.26 -12.61 4.52
CA LYS A 179 -5.00 -11.83 4.34
C LYS A 179 -3.89 -12.31 5.25
N VAL A 180 -4.19 -12.56 6.53
CA VAL A 180 -3.22 -13.08 7.50
C VAL A 180 -2.71 -14.46 7.08
N ARG A 181 -3.61 -15.40 6.74
CA ARG A 181 -3.22 -16.75 6.33
C ARG A 181 -2.39 -16.76 5.05
N THR A 182 -2.81 -16.00 4.04
CA THR A 182 -2.05 -15.84 2.79
C THR A 182 -0.64 -15.30 3.08
N ARG A 183 -0.53 -14.22 3.87
CA ARG A 183 0.77 -13.63 4.19
C ARG A 183 1.68 -14.58 4.98
N ILE A 184 1.15 -15.34 5.93
CA ILE A 184 1.93 -16.34 6.68
C ILE A 184 2.44 -17.44 5.76
N ALA A 185 1.62 -17.92 4.82
CA ALA A 185 1.96 -18.98 3.89
C ALA A 185 3.03 -18.57 2.87
N THR A 186 3.04 -17.32 2.44
CA THR A 186 3.92 -16.81 1.37
C THR A 186 5.15 -16.05 1.88
N LEU A 187 5.21 -15.72 3.17
CA LEU A 187 6.33 -14.96 3.73
C LEU A 187 7.64 -15.73 3.62
N ASP A 188 8.65 -15.07 3.02
CA ASP A 188 10.01 -15.61 2.92
C ASP A 188 10.53 -16.09 4.29
N PRO A 189 10.93 -17.35 4.44
CA PRO A 189 11.47 -17.88 5.69
C PRO A 189 12.67 -17.08 6.22
N VAL A 190 13.50 -16.51 5.33
CA VAL A 190 14.66 -15.68 5.72
C VAL A 190 14.17 -14.36 6.31
N GLU A 191 13.19 -13.72 5.68
CA GLU A 191 12.59 -12.47 6.19
C GLU A 191 11.83 -12.71 7.50
N ARG A 192 11.12 -13.83 7.61
CA ARG A 192 10.49 -14.27 8.85
C ARG A 192 11.51 -14.44 9.99
N ALA A 193 12.65 -15.06 9.71
CA ALA A 193 13.72 -15.25 10.70
C ALA A 193 14.36 -13.91 11.16
N ARG A 194 14.30 -12.89 10.32
CA ARG A 194 14.72 -11.50 10.63
C ARG A 194 13.66 -10.72 11.42
N GLY A 195 12.49 -11.31 11.67
CA GLY A 195 11.37 -10.67 12.35
C GLY A 195 10.49 -9.81 11.44
N ASN A 196 10.74 -9.80 10.13
CA ASN A 196 9.86 -9.12 9.19
C ASN A 196 8.51 -9.82 9.08
N GLY A 197 7.43 -9.07 8.86
CA GLY A 197 6.07 -9.60 8.84
C GLY A 197 5.52 -10.04 10.20
N TRP A 198 6.18 -9.66 11.33
CA TRP A 198 5.76 -10.05 12.68
C TRP A 198 4.30 -9.69 12.97
N HIS A 199 3.82 -8.58 12.43
CA HIS A 199 2.45 -8.10 12.59
C HIS A 199 1.40 -9.06 12.01
N MET A 200 1.80 -9.93 11.07
CA MET A 200 0.97 -11.02 10.54
C MET A 200 1.31 -12.36 11.22
N THR A 201 2.60 -12.68 11.37
CA THR A 201 3.02 -13.97 11.91
C THR A 201 2.67 -14.16 13.39
N ARG A 202 2.37 -13.10 14.13
CA ARG A 202 1.82 -13.18 15.50
C ARG A 202 0.47 -13.90 15.58
N PHE A 203 -0.20 -14.09 14.46
CA PHE A 203 -1.48 -14.81 14.35
C PHE A 203 -1.30 -16.27 13.94
N ASP A 204 -0.07 -16.71 13.65
CA ASP A 204 0.19 -18.08 13.22
C ASP A 204 -0.26 -19.09 14.26
N GLY A 205 -0.98 -20.12 13.81
CA GLY A 205 -1.53 -21.18 14.66
C GLY A 205 -2.75 -20.79 15.50
N LYS A 206 -3.25 -19.54 15.43
CA LYS A 206 -4.46 -19.13 16.14
C LYS A 206 -5.72 -19.78 15.55
N SER A 207 -6.63 -20.20 16.44
CA SER A 207 -7.97 -20.65 16.10
C SER A 207 -8.85 -19.50 15.61
N ASP A 208 -9.98 -19.80 14.96
CA ASP A 208 -10.93 -18.79 14.51
C ASP A 208 -11.50 -17.95 15.66
N GLU A 209 -11.67 -18.53 16.86
CA GLU A 209 -12.12 -17.81 18.06
C GLU A 209 -11.05 -16.82 18.56
N GLU A 210 -9.78 -17.23 18.56
CA GLU A 210 -8.66 -16.34 18.90
C GLU A 210 -8.48 -15.24 17.85
N MET A 211 -8.64 -15.56 16.56
CA MET A 211 -8.63 -14.58 15.48
C MET A 211 -9.77 -13.55 15.63
N ARG A 212 -10.96 -13.98 16.05
CA ARG A 212 -12.09 -13.07 16.32
C ARG A 212 -11.80 -12.13 17.47
N THR A 213 -11.21 -12.62 18.55
CA THR A 213 -10.77 -11.79 19.68
C THR A 213 -9.77 -10.71 19.24
N GLU A 214 -8.80 -11.09 18.39
CA GLU A 214 -7.81 -10.14 17.83
C GLU A 214 -8.50 -9.10 16.91
N TRP A 215 -9.44 -9.53 16.08
CA TRP A 215 -10.23 -8.64 15.23
C TRP A 215 -11.00 -7.61 16.05
N GLU A 216 -11.69 -8.04 17.11
CA GLU A 216 -12.42 -7.15 18.01
C GLU A 216 -11.48 -6.14 18.69
N ALA A 217 -10.29 -6.58 19.07
CA ALA A 217 -9.27 -5.69 19.63
C ALA A 217 -8.78 -4.65 18.61
N ILE A 218 -8.61 -5.04 17.35
CA ILE A 218 -8.26 -4.12 16.26
C ILE A 218 -9.38 -3.09 16.05
N GLN A 219 -10.64 -3.53 16.01
CA GLN A 219 -11.79 -2.63 15.83
C GLN A 219 -12.00 -1.67 17.03
N ALA A 220 -11.48 -2.01 18.20
CA ALA A 220 -11.55 -1.19 19.40
C ALA A 220 -10.42 -0.12 19.49
N ILE A 221 -9.48 -0.07 18.54
CA ILE A 221 -8.44 0.96 18.51
C ILE A 221 -9.10 2.34 18.40
N PRO A 222 -8.73 3.30 19.26
CA PRO A 222 -9.31 4.65 19.23
C PRO A 222 -9.13 5.35 17.88
N THR A 223 -10.22 5.93 17.39
CA THR A 223 -10.25 6.68 16.13
C THR A 223 -10.73 8.11 16.33
N ILE A 224 -10.37 8.97 15.39
CA ILE A 224 -10.87 10.35 15.27
C ILE A 224 -11.38 10.57 13.84
N ALA A 225 -12.20 11.61 13.64
CA ALA A 225 -12.63 11.98 12.29
C ALA A 225 -11.41 12.27 11.39
N ASP A 226 -11.42 11.68 10.19
CA ASP A 226 -10.36 11.97 9.22
C ASP A 226 -10.58 13.36 8.63
N PRO A 227 -9.56 14.23 8.62
CA PRO A 227 -9.69 15.57 8.04
C PRO A 227 -9.83 15.58 6.51
N ILE A 228 -9.63 14.44 5.82
CA ILE A 228 -9.69 14.32 4.35
C ILE A 228 -10.83 13.37 3.88
N PRO A 229 -12.03 13.36 4.48
CA PRO A 229 -13.07 12.39 4.13
C PRO A 229 -13.67 12.61 2.73
N SER A 230 -13.61 13.83 2.19
CA SER A 230 -14.23 14.20 0.91
C SER A 230 -13.47 13.69 -0.33
N ARG A 231 -12.24 13.23 -0.16
CA ARG A 231 -11.37 12.74 -1.24
C ARG A 231 -11.34 11.21 -1.35
N LEU A 232 -11.87 10.52 -0.35
CA LEU A 232 -11.94 9.06 -0.42
C LEU A 232 -12.89 8.65 -1.54
N PRO A 233 -12.50 7.67 -2.39
CA PRO A 233 -13.34 7.22 -3.49
C PRO A 233 -14.72 6.80 -2.99
N PRO A 234 -15.81 7.27 -3.62
CA PRO A 234 -17.13 6.79 -3.29
C PRO A 234 -17.22 5.29 -3.60
N GLY A 235 -17.64 4.50 -2.64
CA GLY A 235 -17.93 3.09 -2.89
C GLY A 235 -16.87 2.08 -2.42
N LEU A 236 -15.92 2.45 -1.57
CA LEU A 236 -15.33 1.45 -0.67
C LEU A 236 -16.49 0.87 0.14
N GLY A 237 -17.13 -0.13 -0.42
CA GLY A 237 -18.15 -0.91 0.25
C GLY A 237 -17.50 -1.66 1.40
N LEU A 238 -17.26 -0.97 2.51
CA LEU A 238 -17.08 -1.63 3.80
C LEU A 238 -18.37 -2.39 4.05
N VAL A 239 -18.38 -3.66 3.67
CA VAL A 239 -19.46 -4.60 3.93
C VAL A 239 -19.62 -4.63 5.44
N GLY A 240 -20.62 -3.92 5.96
CA GLY A 240 -20.87 -3.87 7.40
C GLY A 240 -21.59 -2.62 7.92
N GLN A 241 -22.04 -1.70 7.06
CA GLN A 241 -22.94 -0.62 7.46
C GLN A 241 -24.29 -0.77 6.73
N ALA A 242 -25.12 -1.67 7.23
CA ALA A 242 -26.56 -1.69 7.08
C ALA A 242 -27.17 -1.80 8.49
#